data_7b4254c2183780377a901acef776048c
#
_entry.id   7b4254c2183780377a901acef776048c
#
_cell.length_a   1.000
_cell.length_b   1.000
_cell.length_c   1.000
_cell.angle_alpha   90.00
_cell.angle_beta   90.00
_cell.angle_gamma   90.00
#
_symmetry.space_group_name_H-M   'P 1'
#
loop_
_entity.id
_entity.type
_entity.pdbx_description
1 polymer ?
#
loop_
_entity_poly.entity_id
_entity_poly.type
_entity_poly.pdbx_seq_one_letter_code
_entity_poly.pdbx_strand_id
1 'polypeptide(L)'
;NIAAAVDRHEHPHAFPTQNDFDAYRKQGGYKLLEDCLSGKRTREELISIVSDAGLRGLGGAGFPTGRKWSLVSAEPAPRLMAVNGDEGEPGTFKDRFYLGQDPHRFIEGMLIGAWVVEAKEVYFYLRDEYPEIRLLIQQELAKAEKAGLTKFSQVIMRRGAGAYICGEESAMIESIEGKRGLPRHRPPYVAQVGLFGRPTLEHNVETLFWIRDIIEKGAVWFTSQGRRERKGFRSFSVSGRVKKPGVKLAPAGISIQELIDEY
;
A
#
# COMPACT_ATOMS: atom_id res chain seq x y z
N ASN A 1 -23.17 10.87 -8.21
CA ASN A 1 -21.89 10.45 -7.68
C ASN A 1 -20.78 11.05 -8.53
N ILE A 2 -20.30 12.24 -8.15
CA ILE A 2 -19.34 13.04 -8.94
C ILE A 2 -18.03 12.27 -9.14
N ALA A 3 -17.53 11.56 -8.12
CA ALA A 3 -16.30 10.77 -8.21
C ALA A 3 -16.42 9.63 -9.22
N ALA A 4 -17.54 8.91 -9.24
CA ALA A 4 -17.78 7.84 -10.21
C ALA A 4 -18.01 8.37 -11.63
N ALA A 5 -18.58 9.58 -11.77
CA ALA A 5 -18.75 10.24 -13.06
C ALA A 5 -17.40 10.71 -13.64
N VAL A 6 -16.57 11.33 -12.81
CA VAL A 6 -15.21 11.75 -13.19
C VAL A 6 -14.37 10.54 -13.61
N ASP A 7 -14.42 9.45 -12.84
CA ASP A 7 -13.68 8.23 -13.18
C ASP A 7 -14.13 7.58 -14.50
N ARG A 8 -15.42 7.63 -14.81
CA ARG A 8 -15.95 7.04 -16.05
C ARG A 8 -15.63 7.86 -17.31
N HIS A 9 -15.55 9.16 -17.19
CA HIS A 9 -15.35 10.05 -18.32
C HIS A 9 -13.89 10.46 -18.55
N GLU A 10 -13.13 10.65 -17.48
CA GLU A 10 -11.75 11.12 -17.56
C GLU A 10 -10.72 9.97 -17.47
N HIS A 11 -11.13 8.85 -16.88
CA HIS A 11 -10.29 7.66 -16.72
C HIS A 11 -11.06 6.38 -17.09
N PRO A 12 -11.40 6.20 -18.37
CA PRO A 12 -12.15 5.03 -18.81
C PRO A 12 -11.45 3.69 -18.51
N HIS A 13 -10.17 3.74 -18.17
CA HIS A 13 -9.37 2.56 -17.80
C HIS A 13 -9.21 2.39 -16.27
N ALA A 14 -9.80 3.27 -15.47
CA ALA A 14 -9.71 3.15 -14.01
C ALA A 14 -10.62 2.04 -13.47
N PHE A 15 -11.68 1.70 -14.17
CA PHE A 15 -12.68 0.69 -13.79
C PHE A 15 -13.38 0.10 -15.02
N PRO A 16 -13.63 -1.22 -15.10
CA PRO A 16 -13.24 -2.26 -14.14
C PRO A 16 -11.73 -2.48 -14.11
N THR A 17 -11.26 -3.23 -13.11
CA THR A 17 -9.86 -3.60 -13.01
C THR A 17 -9.39 -4.30 -14.29
N GLN A 18 -8.22 -3.93 -14.76
CA GLN A 18 -7.61 -4.58 -15.93
C GLN A 18 -6.90 -5.89 -15.55
N ASN A 19 -6.63 -6.10 -14.27
CA ASN A 19 -5.83 -7.20 -13.77
C ASN A 19 -6.55 -7.89 -12.59
N ASP A 20 -7.58 -8.68 -12.91
CA ASP A 20 -8.28 -9.51 -11.93
C ASP A 20 -7.40 -10.68 -11.44
N PHE A 21 -7.91 -11.49 -10.52
CA PHE A 21 -7.18 -12.62 -9.93
C PHE A 21 -6.59 -13.56 -10.98
N ASP A 22 -7.38 -13.95 -11.98
CA ASP A 22 -6.94 -14.93 -12.97
C ASP A 22 -5.89 -14.34 -13.92
N ALA A 23 -6.08 -13.10 -14.37
CA ALA A 23 -5.11 -12.38 -15.17
C ALA A 23 -3.79 -12.19 -14.43
N TYR A 24 -3.85 -11.81 -13.14
CA TYR A 24 -2.68 -11.63 -12.29
C TYR A 24 -1.93 -12.96 -12.07
N ARG A 25 -2.64 -14.06 -11.81
CA ARG A 25 -2.05 -15.41 -11.70
C ARG A 25 -1.34 -15.84 -12.98
N LYS A 26 -1.95 -15.61 -14.14
CA LYS A 26 -1.33 -15.93 -15.46
C LYS A 26 -0.03 -15.19 -15.71
N GLN A 27 0.14 -14.01 -15.12
CA GLN A 27 1.36 -13.20 -15.19
C GLN A 27 2.39 -13.55 -14.10
N GLY A 28 2.24 -14.68 -13.41
CA GLY A 28 3.11 -15.11 -12.33
C GLY A 28 2.81 -14.49 -10.97
N GLY A 29 1.65 -13.83 -10.83
CA GLY A 29 1.21 -13.26 -9.57
C GLY A 29 1.09 -14.29 -8.45
N TYR A 30 1.39 -13.87 -7.24
CA TYR A 30 1.46 -14.65 -6.00
C TYR A 30 2.56 -15.72 -5.95
N LYS A 31 3.36 -15.89 -7.02
CA LYS A 31 4.48 -16.82 -7.01
C LYS A 31 5.50 -16.45 -5.92
N LEU A 32 5.80 -15.17 -5.78
CA LEU A 32 6.71 -14.70 -4.74
C LEU A 32 6.18 -14.99 -3.34
N LEU A 33 4.89 -14.72 -3.10
CA LEU A 33 4.25 -15.05 -1.82
C LEU A 33 4.29 -16.56 -1.54
N GLU A 34 4.00 -17.41 -2.54
CA GLU A 34 4.08 -18.86 -2.43
C GLU A 34 5.51 -19.34 -2.10
N ASP A 35 6.53 -18.71 -2.70
CA ASP A 35 7.93 -19.00 -2.41
C ASP A 35 8.31 -18.57 -0.97
N CYS A 36 7.74 -17.48 -0.46
CA CYS A 36 7.86 -17.10 0.94
C CYS A 36 7.21 -18.13 1.87
N LEU A 37 5.97 -18.50 1.60
CA LEU A 37 5.21 -19.45 2.41
C LEU A 37 5.82 -20.86 2.43
N SER A 38 6.46 -21.25 1.34
CA SER A 38 7.16 -22.55 1.24
C SER A 38 8.59 -22.54 1.80
N GLY A 39 9.08 -21.42 2.32
CA GLY A 39 10.42 -21.29 2.90
C GLY A 39 11.55 -21.18 1.88
N LYS A 40 11.25 -20.95 0.60
CA LYS A 40 12.28 -20.68 -0.44
C LYS A 40 12.90 -19.29 -0.33
N ARG A 41 12.20 -18.38 0.32
CA ARG A 41 12.67 -17.02 0.61
C ARG A 41 12.67 -16.82 2.12
N THR A 42 13.59 -16.03 2.64
CA THR A 42 13.65 -15.71 4.07
C THR A 42 13.19 -14.29 4.34
N ARG A 43 12.76 -14.01 5.57
CA ARG A 43 12.33 -12.67 5.99
C ARG A 43 13.49 -11.67 5.94
N GLU A 44 14.64 -12.11 6.41
CA GLU A 44 15.88 -11.33 6.44
C GLU A 44 16.31 -10.91 5.03
N GLU A 45 16.21 -11.82 4.06
CA GLU A 45 16.47 -11.55 2.66
C GLU A 45 15.54 -10.45 2.13
N LEU A 46 14.24 -10.55 2.38
CA LEU A 46 13.28 -9.57 1.89
C LEU A 46 13.49 -8.19 2.55
N ILE A 47 13.77 -8.17 3.84
CA ILE A 47 14.11 -6.94 4.58
C ILE A 47 15.36 -6.29 3.98
N SER A 48 16.39 -7.08 3.67
CA SER A 48 17.62 -6.58 3.05
C SER A 48 17.34 -5.96 1.68
N ILE A 49 16.65 -6.68 0.78
CA ILE A 49 16.32 -6.19 -0.56
C ILE A 49 15.54 -4.86 -0.50
N VAL A 50 14.53 -4.77 0.36
CA VAL A 50 13.71 -3.54 0.50
C VAL A 50 14.51 -2.39 1.12
N SER A 51 15.44 -2.69 2.03
CA SER A 51 16.35 -1.70 2.62
C SER A 51 17.33 -1.17 1.58
N ASP A 52 17.94 -2.04 0.80
CA ASP A 52 18.92 -1.69 -0.26
C ASP A 52 18.26 -0.90 -1.39
N ALA A 53 17.01 -1.23 -1.73
CA ALA A 53 16.20 -0.45 -2.65
C ALA A 53 15.95 0.97 -2.15
N GLY A 54 16.02 1.20 -0.84
CA GLY A 54 15.76 2.50 -0.24
C GLY A 54 14.32 2.95 -0.38
N LEU A 55 13.38 2.01 -0.46
CA LEU A 55 11.95 2.31 -0.48
C LEU A 55 11.56 3.04 0.80
N ARG A 56 10.95 4.19 0.65
CA ARG A 56 10.37 4.97 1.75
C ARG A 56 8.85 4.93 1.68
N GLY A 57 8.20 5.12 2.83
CA GLY A 57 6.76 5.26 2.87
C GLY A 57 6.25 6.34 1.91
N LEU A 58 5.26 6.00 1.09
CA LEU A 58 4.69 6.87 0.05
C LEU A 58 3.39 7.55 0.49
N GLY A 59 3.06 7.45 1.76
CA GLY A 59 1.91 8.14 2.39
C GLY A 59 2.24 9.53 2.97
N GLY A 60 3.46 10.05 2.75
CA GLY A 60 3.86 11.40 3.17
C GLY A 60 5.07 11.44 4.11
N ALA A 61 5.09 10.67 5.21
CA ALA A 61 6.15 10.72 6.22
C ALA A 61 7.53 10.21 5.73
N GLY A 62 7.56 9.35 4.72
CA GLY A 62 8.80 8.92 4.09
C GLY A 62 9.74 8.08 4.97
N PHE A 63 9.22 7.36 5.98
CA PHE A 63 10.05 6.50 6.80
C PHE A 63 10.59 5.31 5.99
N PRO A 64 11.86 4.88 6.17
CA PRO A 64 12.43 3.77 5.41
C PRO A 64 11.68 2.45 5.67
N THR A 65 11.14 1.82 4.61
CA THR A 65 10.27 0.65 4.70
C THR A 65 10.98 -0.56 5.29
N GLY A 66 12.18 -0.89 4.83
CA GLY A 66 12.94 -2.02 5.37
C GLY A 66 13.30 -1.85 6.85
N ARG A 67 13.64 -0.61 7.28
CA ARG A 67 13.87 -0.31 8.70
C ARG A 67 12.58 -0.49 9.53
N LYS A 68 11.42 -0.07 9.00
CA LYS A 68 10.13 -0.28 9.67
C LYS A 68 9.85 -1.77 9.86
N TRP A 69 10.12 -2.59 8.85
CA TRP A 69 9.99 -4.04 8.93
C TRP A 69 10.90 -4.64 10.01
N SER A 70 12.18 -4.26 10.03
CA SER A 70 13.13 -4.72 11.05
C SER A 70 12.68 -4.36 12.47
N LEU A 71 12.21 -3.12 12.67
CA LEU A 71 11.76 -2.66 13.99
C LEU A 71 10.55 -3.47 14.49
N VAL A 72 9.53 -3.66 13.64
CA VAL A 72 8.33 -4.41 14.03
C VAL A 72 8.65 -5.89 14.23
N SER A 73 9.51 -6.49 13.39
CA SER A 73 9.91 -7.90 13.52
C SER A 73 10.67 -8.19 14.81
N ALA A 74 11.34 -7.18 15.38
CA ALA A 74 12.06 -7.30 16.65
C ALA A 74 11.14 -7.23 17.89
N GLU A 75 9.91 -6.76 17.73
CA GLU A 75 8.95 -6.65 18.83
C GLU A 75 8.29 -8.00 19.14
N PRO A 76 7.77 -8.21 20.37
CA PRO A 76 7.16 -9.49 20.74
C PRO A 76 5.86 -9.77 19.97
N ALA A 77 5.59 -11.05 19.70
CA ALA A 77 4.32 -11.51 19.14
C ALA A 77 3.18 -11.44 20.20
N PRO A 78 1.92 -11.38 19.79
CA PRO A 78 1.44 -11.28 18.40
C PRO A 78 1.63 -9.87 17.83
N ARG A 79 2.06 -9.79 16.57
CA ARG A 79 2.16 -8.55 15.82
C ARG A 79 0.99 -8.40 14.89
N LEU A 80 0.62 -7.17 14.58
CA LEU A 80 -0.48 -6.83 13.68
C LEU A 80 0.01 -5.94 12.53
N MET A 81 -0.82 -5.78 11.52
CA MET A 81 -0.56 -4.86 10.43
C MET A 81 -1.76 -3.95 10.18
N ALA A 82 -1.52 -2.68 9.94
CA ALA A 82 -2.51 -1.71 9.52
C ALA A 82 -2.12 -1.16 8.13
N VAL A 83 -3.07 -1.18 7.21
CA VAL A 83 -2.88 -0.63 5.87
C VAL A 83 -3.69 0.63 5.74
N ASN A 84 -2.99 1.71 5.45
CA ASN A 84 -3.58 3.04 5.32
C ASN A 84 -4.02 3.27 3.88
N GLY A 85 -5.33 3.18 3.66
CA GLY A 85 -6.04 3.56 2.44
C GLY A 85 -6.94 4.79 2.66
N ASP A 86 -6.67 5.59 3.71
CA ASP A 86 -7.41 6.84 3.97
C ASP A 86 -6.77 8.01 3.22
N GLU A 87 -6.90 8.00 1.90
CA GLU A 87 -6.36 9.01 0.99
C GLU A 87 -7.15 10.32 1.07
N GLY A 88 -6.94 11.06 2.16
CA GLY A 88 -7.70 12.25 2.51
C GLY A 88 -7.13 13.58 1.99
N GLU A 89 -5.89 13.62 1.49
CA GLU A 89 -5.28 14.85 0.96
C GLU A 89 -6.05 15.39 -0.25
N PRO A 90 -6.45 16.67 -0.25
CA PRO A 90 -7.15 17.27 -1.39
C PRO A 90 -6.38 17.12 -2.69
N GLY A 91 -7.05 16.63 -3.74
CA GLY A 91 -6.44 16.43 -5.05
C GLY A 91 -5.59 15.16 -5.19
N THR A 92 -5.49 14.33 -4.16
CA THR A 92 -4.76 13.06 -4.21
C THR A 92 -5.71 11.89 -4.50
N PHE A 93 -5.38 11.06 -5.50
CA PHE A 93 -6.18 9.91 -5.92
C PHE A 93 -5.32 8.76 -6.48
N LYS A 94 -4.05 8.70 -6.09
CA LYS A 94 -3.10 7.67 -6.53
C LYS A 94 -3.41 6.28 -5.97
N ASP A 95 -3.80 6.20 -4.70
CA ASP A 95 -4.10 4.92 -4.04
C ASP A 95 -5.36 4.30 -4.65
N ARG A 96 -6.42 5.10 -4.84
CA ARG A 96 -7.62 4.67 -5.57
C ARG A 96 -7.29 4.15 -6.96
N PHE A 97 -6.39 4.83 -7.68
CA PHE A 97 -5.97 4.42 -9.01
C PHE A 97 -5.31 3.03 -8.98
N TYR A 98 -4.33 2.81 -8.11
CA TYR A 98 -3.65 1.52 -8.00
C TYR A 98 -4.58 0.38 -7.58
N LEU A 99 -5.43 0.62 -6.60
CA LEU A 99 -6.41 -0.37 -6.13
C LEU A 99 -7.42 -0.75 -7.24
N GLY A 100 -7.78 0.19 -8.11
CA GLY A 100 -8.68 -0.07 -9.23
C GLY A 100 -8.00 -0.76 -10.41
N GLN A 101 -6.73 -0.43 -10.71
CA GLN A 101 -6.03 -0.97 -11.87
C GLN A 101 -5.46 -2.37 -11.64
N ASP A 102 -4.83 -2.59 -10.50
CA ASP A 102 -4.14 -3.85 -10.20
C ASP A 102 -4.25 -4.18 -8.70
N PRO A 103 -5.45 -4.57 -8.24
CA PRO A 103 -5.70 -4.87 -6.84
C PRO A 103 -4.82 -6.00 -6.31
N HIS A 104 -4.50 -6.99 -7.14
CA HIS A 104 -3.74 -8.15 -6.70
C HIS A 104 -2.26 -7.87 -6.49
N ARG A 105 -1.70 -6.91 -7.22
CA ARG A 105 -0.34 -6.44 -6.95
C ARG A 105 -0.22 -5.78 -5.58
N PHE A 106 -1.22 -4.99 -5.20
CA PHE A 106 -1.33 -4.44 -3.85
C PHE A 106 -1.56 -5.54 -2.81
N ILE A 107 -2.51 -6.47 -3.04
CA ILE A 107 -2.84 -7.56 -2.10
C ILE A 107 -1.60 -8.45 -1.86
N GLU A 108 -0.87 -8.83 -2.92
CA GLU A 108 0.37 -9.61 -2.75
C GLU A 108 1.42 -8.85 -1.95
N GLY A 109 1.65 -7.57 -2.23
CA GLY A 109 2.59 -6.75 -1.47
C GLY A 109 2.20 -6.59 0.00
N MET A 110 0.90 -6.45 0.28
CA MET A 110 0.34 -6.43 1.63
C MET A 110 0.59 -7.75 2.36
N LEU A 111 0.30 -8.88 1.73
CA LEU A 111 0.50 -10.21 2.31
C LEU A 111 1.99 -10.51 2.54
N ILE A 112 2.87 -10.09 1.64
CA ILE A 112 4.33 -10.20 1.83
C ILE A 112 4.77 -9.39 3.04
N GLY A 113 4.32 -8.14 3.18
CA GLY A 113 4.61 -7.32 4.36
C GLY A 113 4.12 -7.96 5.67
N ALA A 114 2.90 -8.51 5.64
CA ALA A 114 2.35 -9.25 6.78
C ALA A 114 3.17 -10.51 7.12
N TRP A 115 3.59 -11.26 6.11
CA TRP A 115 4.42 -12.44 6.29
C TRP A 115 5.80 -12.10 6.88
N VAL A 116 6.43 -11.03 6.42
CA VAL A 116 7.76 -10.61 6.90
C VAL A 116 7.74 -10.32 8.40
N VAL A 117 6.74 -9.60 8.89
CA VAL A 117 6.63 -9.27 10.32
C VAL A 117 5.82 -10.28 11.13
N GLU A 118 5.40 -11.39 10.51
CA GLU A 118 4.55 -12.41 11.14
C GLU A 118 3.27 -11.81 11.75
N ALA A 119 2.64 -10.89 11.02
CA ALA A 119 1.39 -10.30 11.45
C ALA A 119 0.27 -11.35 11.49
N LYS A 120 -0.39 -11.48 12.63
CA LYS A 120 -1.51 -12.40 12.80
C LYS A 120 -2.75 -11.93 12.06
N GLU A 121 -2.95 -10.63 12.03
CA GLU A 121 -4.09 -9.96 11.39
C GLU A 121 -3.62 -8.72 10.65
N VAL A 122 -4.27 -8.44 9.53
CA VAL A 122 -4.09 -7.22 8.74
C VAL A 122 -5.39 -6.45 8.73
N TYR A 123 -5.36 -5.21 9.16
CA TYR A 123 -6.49 -4.29 9.11
C TYR A 123 -6.30 -3.32 7.95
N PHE A 124 -7.07 -3.52 6.88
CA PHE A 124 -7.06 -2.60 5.75
C PHE A 124 -8.12 -1.54 5.94
N TYR A 125 -7.69 -0.33 6.28
CA TYR A 125 -8.52 0.83 6.49
C TYR A 125 -8.65 1.61 5.18
N LEU A 126 -9.82 1.58 4.57
CA LEU A 126 -10.13 2.26 3.32
C LEU A 126 -11.11 3.40 3.59
N ARG A 127 -10.81 4.60 3.10
CA ARG A 127 -11.67 5.77 3.27
C ARG A 127 -13.09 5.48 2.76
N ASP A 128 -14.08 6.08 3.44
CA ASP A 128 -15.49 5.82 3.20
C ASP A 128 -15.97 6.24 1.81
N GLU A 129 -15.35 7.26 1.25
CA GLU A 129 -15.71 7.86 -0.03
C GLU A 129 -15.33 7.00 -1.25
N TYR A 130 -14.72 5.82 -1.04
CA TYR A 130 -14.38 4.87 -2.11
C TYR A 130 -15.22 3.56 -2.05
N PRO A 131 -16.57 3.64 -2.11
CA PRO A 131 -17.41 2.45 -1.97
C PRO A 131 -17.20 1.42 -3.08
N GLU A 132 -16.96 1.86 -4.33
CA GLU A 132 -16.72 0.95 -5.46
C GLU A 132 -15.39 0.21 -5.31
N ILE A 133 -14.35 0.90 -4.87
CA ILE A 133 -13.04 0.28 -4.59
C ILE A 133 -13.16 -0.72 -3.43
N ARG A 134 -13.92 -0.39 -2.40
CA ARG A 134 -14.16 -1.32 -1.29
C ARG A 134 -14.80 -2.62 -1.77
N LEU A 135 -15.84 -2.54 -2.59
CA LEU A 135 -16.49 -3.71 -3.17
C LEU A 135 -15.54 -4.51 -4.06
N LEU A 136 -14.78 -3.84 -4.92
CA LEU A 136 -13.77 -4.48 -5.76
C LEU A 136 -12.76 -5.25 -4.92
N ILE A 137 -12.15 -4.59 -3.93
CA ILE A 137 -11.14 -5.23 -3.08
C ILE A 137 -11.72 -6.39 -2.27
N GLN A 138 -12.94 -6.27 -1.75
CA GLN A 138 -13.61 -7.38 -1.06
C GLN A 138 -13.78 -8.60 -1.97
N GLN A 139 -14.19 -8.40 -3.22
CA GLN A 139 -14.36 -9.48 -4.19
C GLN A 139 -13.01 -10.12 -4.56
N GLU A 140 -11.98 -9.32 -4.82
CA GLU A 140 -10.68 -9.84 -5.21
C GLU A 140 -9.94 -10.49 -4.03
N LEU A 141 -10.10 -9.95 -2.83
CA LEU A 141 -9.57 -10.55 -1.61
C LEU A 141 -10.21 -11.93 -1.33
N ALA A 142 -11.53 -12.05 -1.51
CA ALA A 142 -12.21 -13.33 -1.35
C ALA A 142 -11.67 -14.42 -2.33
N LYS A 143 -11.25 -14.04 -3.54
CA LYS A 143 -10.59 -14.96 -4.47
C LYS A 143 -9.22 -15.41 -3.95
N ALA A 144 -8.43 -14.50 -3.40
CA ALA A 144 -7.14 -14.81 -2.77
C ALA A 144 -7.31 -15.70 -1.52
N GLU A 145 -8.32 -15.45 -0.71
CA GLU A 145 -8.69 -16.30 0.44
C GLU A 145 -9.09 -17.71 0.00
N LYS A 146 -9.96 -17.83 -1.00
CA LYS A 146 -10.36 -19.11 -1.57
C LYS A 146 -9.17 -19.89 -2.13
N ALA A 147 -8.18 -19.22 -2.67
CA ALA A 147 -6.92 -19.81 -3.11
C ALA A 147 -5.98 -20.19 -1.95
N GLY A 148 -6.34 -19.88 -0.70
CA GLY A 148 -5.56 -20.22 0.49
C GLY A 148 -4.36 -19.30 0.77
N LEU A 149 -4.25 -18.18 0.08
CA LEU A 149 -3.11 -17.26 0.18
C LEU A 149 -3.08 -16.45 1.48
N THR A 150 -4.18 -16.39 2.22
CA THR A 150 -4.33 -15.62 3.46
C THR A 150 -4.34 -16.48 4.73
N LYS A 151 -4.10 -17.81 4.62
CA LYS A 151 -4.22 -18.76 5.76
C LYS A 151 -3.30 -18.41 6.94
N PHE A 152 -2.19 -17.74 6.70
CA PHE A 152 -1.21 -17.39 7.74
C PHE A 152 -1.55 -16.08 8.46
N SER A 153 -2.40 -15.23 7.85
CA SER A 153 -2.76 -13.91 8.37
C SER A 153 -4.16 -13.52 7.92
N GLN A 154 -5.07 -13.26 8.85
CA GLN A 154 -6.43 -12.85 8.54
C GLN A 154 -6.45 -11.41 8.04
N VAL A 155 -7.10 -11.14 6.91
CA VAL A 155 -7.29 -9.78 6.39
C VAL A 155 -8.68 -9.28 6.72
N ILE A 156 -8.74 -8.13 7.39
CA ILE A 156 -9.97 -7.51 7.88
C ILE A 156 -10.08 -6.13 7.25
N MET A 157 -11.05 -5.94 6.37
CA MET A 157 -11.33 -4.62 5.83
C MET A 157 -12.10 -3.76 6.83
N ARG A 158 -11.63 -2.52 6.99
CA ARG A 158 -12.28 -1.50 7.82
C ARG A 158 -12.71 -0.32 6.95
N ARG A 159 -13.96 0.08 7.10
CA ARG A 159 -14.49 1.29 6.48
C ARG A 159 -14.00 2.50 7.26
N GLY A 160 -13.41 3.47 6.58
CA GLY A 160 -12.92 4.71 7.18
C GLY A 160 -14.05 5.55 7.77
N ALA A 161 -13.71 6.41 8.72
CA ALA A 161 -14.67 7.27 9.42
C ALA A 161 -15.11 8.51 8.61
N GLY A 162 -14.55 8.71 7.42
CA GLY A 162 -14.83 9.90 6.59
C GLY A 162 -14.23 11.20 7.17
N ALA A 163 -13.14 11.10 7.91
CA ALA A 163 -12.45 12.22 8.53
C ALA A 163 -10.97 12.26 8.12
N TYR A 164 -10.52 13.42 7.63
CA TYR A 164 -9.14 13.65 7.19
C TYR A 164 -8.08 13.19 8.20
N ILE A 165 -8.32 13.49 9.49
CA ILE A 165 -7.37 13.16 10.56
C ILE A 165 -7.11 11.65 10.68
N CYS A 166 -8.04 10.80 10.24
CA CYS A 166 -7.87 9.35 10.29
C CYS A 166 -6.85 8.82 9.26
N GLY A 167 -6.34 9.66 8.38
CA GLY A 167 -5.14 9.38 7.56
C GLY A 167 -3.83 9.47 8.35
N GLU A 168 -3.82 10.11 9.52
CA GLU A 168 -2.68 10.09 10.42
C GLU A 168 -2.59 8.70 11.09
N GLU A 169 -1.39 8.14 11.13
CA GLU A 169 -1.08 6.76 11.54
C GLU A 169 -1.78 6.36 12.86
N SER A 170 -1.63 7.14 13.91
CA SER A 170 -2.17 6.81 15.23
C SER A 170 -3.67 7.10 15.37
N ALA A 171 -4.18 8.12 14.68
CA ALA A 171 -5.62 8.41 14.61
C ALA A 171 -6.36 7.30 13.84
N MET A 172 -5.77 6.77 12.77
CA MET A 172 -6.29 5.59 12.06
C MET A 172 -6.39 4.39 13.00
N ILE A 173 -5.36 4.12 13.80
CA ILE A 173 -5.35 3.05 14.80
C ILE A 173 -6.51 3.22 15.79
N GLU A 174 -6.71 4.42 16.35
CA GLU A 174 -7.84 4.70 17.24
C GLU A 174 -9.20 4.45 16.56
N SER A 175 -9.32 4.87 15.29
CA SER A 175 -10.55 4.64 14.51
C SER A 175 -10.81 3.16 14.25
N ILE A 176 -9.79 2.36 13.91
CA ILE A 176 -9.91 0.91 13.74
C ILE A 176 -10.39 0.24 15.03
N GLU A 177 -9.92 0.71 16.18
CA GLU A 177 -10.32 0.21 17.49
C GLU A 177 -11.74 0.65 17.91
N GLY A 178 -12.46 1.41 17.08
CA GLY A 178 -13.80 1.89 17.36
C GLY A 178 -13.84 3.12 18.28
N LYS A 179 -12.71 3.79 18.45
CA LYS A 179 -12.59 5.02 19.23
C LYS A 179 -12.65 6.25 18.32
N ARG A 180 -12.73 7.43 18.93
CA ARG A 180 -12.57 8.68 18.18
C ARG A 180 -11.16 8.76 17.61
N GLY A 181 -11.02 9.10 16.32
CA GLY A 181 -9.74 9.20 15.61
C GLY A 181 -8.89 10.37 16.07
N LEU A 182 -8.36 10.29 17.26
CA LEU A 182 -7.45 11.28 17.82
C LEU A 182 -6.02 10.79 17.75
N PRO A 183 -5.07 11.62 17.26
CA PRO A 183 -3.66 11.27 17.28
C PRO A 183 -3.14 10.95 18.69
N ARG A 184 -2.26 9.96 18.77
CA ARG A 184 -1.58 9.57 20.01
C ARG A 184 -0.30 10.36 20.23
N HIS A 185 0.07 10.59 21.48
CA HIS A 185 1.41 11.07 21.82
C HIS A 185 2.48 10.02 21.52
N ARG A 186 3.65 10.46 21.11
CA ARG A 186 4.82 9.61 20.87
C ARG A 186 5.98 10.02 21.76
N PRO A 187 6.77 9.11 22.36
CA PRO A 187 6.59 7.66 22.40
C PRO A 187 5.40 7.23 23.27
N PRO A 188 4.90 5.96 23.16
CA PRO A 188 5.38 4.89 22.31
C PRO A 188 4.98 5.07 20.83
N TYR A 189 5.78 4.50 19.93
CA TYR A 189 5.46 4.48 18.50
C TYR A 189 4.52 3.32 18.15
N VAL A 190 3.77 3.43 17.06
CA VAL A 190 2.83 2.40 16.59
C VAL A 190 3.54 1.05 16.36
N ALA A 191 4.80 1.07 15.93
CA ALA A 191 5.60 -0.13 15.79
C ALA A 191 5.75 -0.93 17.12
N GLN A 192 5.68 -0.25 18.26
CA GLN A 192 5.79 -0.85 19.59
C GLN A 192 4.42 -1.09 20.22
N VAL A 193 3.55 -0.09 20.17
CA VAL A 193 2.22 -0.10 20.76
C VAL A 193 1.21 0.49 19.76
N GLY A 194 0.70 -0.34 18.88
CA GLY A 194 -0.26 0.00 17.84
C GLY A 194 -1.66 -0.52 18.13
N LEU A 195 -2.23 -1.26 17.18
CA LEU A 195 -3.57 -1.84 17.26
C LEU A 195 -3.72 -2.71 18.51
N PHE A 196 -4.75 -2.43 19.28
CA PHE A 196 -5.10 -3.18 20.49
C PHE A 196 -3.92 -3.36 21.46
N GLY A 197 -3.03 -2.37 21.52
CA GLY A 197 -1.82 -2.39 22.34
C GLY A 197 -0.72 -3.33 21.84
N ARG A 198 -0.79 -3.80 20.59
CA ARG A 198 0.18 -4.74 20.00
C ARG A 198 1.13 -4.02 19.04
N PRO A 199 2.37 -4.53 18.87
CA PRO A 199 3.27 -4.05 17.84
C PRO A 199 2.59 -4.12 16.47
N THR A 200 2.61 -3.01 15.74
CA THR A 200 1.86 -2.90 14.48
C THR A 200 2.73 -2.33 13.37
N LEU A 201 2.79 -3.06 12.25
CA LEU A 201 3.34 -2.55 11.01
C LEU A 201 2.28 -1.70 10.32
N GLU A 202 2.58 -0.42 10.07
CA GLU A 202 1.70 0.45 9.29
C GLU A 202 2.35 0.78 7.95
N HIS A 203 1.56 0.69 6.87
CA HIS A 203 1.96 1.11 5.52
C HIS A 203 0.82 1.72 4.74
N ASN A 204 1.16 2.71 3.90
CA ASN A 204 0.28 3.23 2.87
C ASN A 204 0.13 2.23 1.71
N VAL A 205 -0.99 2.29 1.00
CA VAL A 205 -1.32 1.45 -0.17
C VAL A 205 -0.23 1.47 -1.24
N GLU A 206 0.22 2.65 -1.69
CA GLU A 206 1.23 2.76 -2.75
C GLU A 206 2.57 2.15 -2.33
N THR A 207 2.96 2.26 -1.06
CA THR A 207 4.19 1.63 -0.57
C THR A 207 4.15 0.11 -0.77
N LEU A 208 3.02 -0.52 -0.44
CA LEU A 208 2.83 -1.96 -0.57
C LEU A 208 2.74 -2.41 -2.03
N PHE A 209 2.18 -1.57 -2.89
CA PHE A 209 2.07 -1.85 -4.32
C PHE A 209 3.43 -2.12 -5.00
N TRP A 210 4.51 -1.52 -4.51
CA TRP A 210 5.85 -1.68 -5.07
C TRP A 210 6.64 -2.87 -4.51
N ILE A 211 6.21 -3.47 -3.41
CA ILE A 211 6.96 -4.52 -2.69
C ILE A 211 7.31 -5.70 -3.59
N ARG A 212 6.32 -6.25 -4.30
CA ARG A 212 6.55 -7.39 -5.20
C ARG A 212 7.63 -7.09 -6.24
N ASP A 213 7.48 -5.99 -6.97
CA ASP A 213 8.42 -5.66 -8.05
C ASP A 213 9.84 -5.42 -7.55
N ILE A 214 9.98 -4.79 -6.39
CA ILE A 214 11.29 -4.53 -5.79
C ILE A 214 11.96 -5.86 -5.43
N ILE A 215 11.23 -6.80 -4.86
CA ILE A 215 11.80 -8.09 -4.45
C ILE A 215 12.12 -8.97 -5.67
N GLU A 216 11.24 -9.02 -6.67
CA GLU A 216 11.45 -9.83 -7.88
C GLU A 216 12.53 -9.27 -8.79
N LYS A 217 12.55 -7.96 -9.01
CA LYS A 217 13.48 -7.30 -9.93
C LYS A 217 14.78 -6.85 -9.27
N GLY A 218 14.81 -6.84 -7.94
CA GLY A 218 15.96 -6.46 -7.13
C GLY A 218 16.08 -4.96 -6.84
N ALA A 219 16.88 -4.66 -5.81
CA ALA A 219 17.09 -3.30 -5.32
C ALA A 219 17.66 -2.35 -6.39
N VAL A 220 18.59 -2.83 -7.19
CA VAL A 220 19.25 -2.05 -8.25
C VAL A 220 18.23 -1.59 -9.30
N TRP A 221 17.28 -2.45 -9.67
CA TRP A 221 16.21 -2.05 -10.58
C TRP A 221 15.43 -0.84 -10.05
N PHE A 222 15.04 -0.87 -8.78
CA PHE A 222 14.27 0.24 -8.22
C PHE A 222 15.12 1.52 -8.07
N THR A 223 16.35 1.39 -7.58
CA THR A 223 17.23 2.56 -7.38
C THR A 223 17.59 3.26 -8.68
N SER A 224 17.66 2.53 -9.80
CA SER A 224 17.99 3.09 -11.12
C SER A 224 16.85 3.90 -11.75
N GLN A 225 15.65 3.86 -11.21
CA GLN A 225 14.49 4.58 -11.78
C GLN A 225 14.44 6.07 -11.42
N GLY A 226 15.19 6.51 -10.41
CA GLY A 226 15.17 7.90 -9.95
C GLY A 226 16.06 8.85 -10.75
N ARG A 227 15.90 10.15 -10.49
CA ARG A 227 16.76 11.24 -11.00
C ARG A 227 17.36 12.01 -9.83
N ARG A 228 18.49 12.69 -10.04
CA ARG A 228 19.12 13.59 -9.05
C ARG A 228 19.32 12.88 -7.68
N GLU A 229 19.94 11.70 -7.72
CA GLU A 229 20.22 10.87 -6.53
C GLU A 229 18.98 10.40 -5.76
N ARG A 230 17.77 10.65 -6.28
CA ARG A 230 16.55 10.08 -5.73
C ARG A 230 16.33 8.68 -6.27
N LYS A 231 15.71 7.82 -5.47
CA LYS A 231 15.50 6.41 -5.79
C LYS A 231 14.04 6.12 -6.09
N GLY A 232 13.80 5.29 -7.10
CA GLY A 232 12.49 4.77 -7.44
C GLY A 232 11.56 5.75 -8.12
N PHE A 233 10.29 5.47 -8.00
CA PHE A 233 9.20 6.23 -8.61
C PHE A 233 8.46 7.10 -7.62
N ARG A 234 7.69 8.06 -8.17
CA ARG A 234 6.66 8.83 -7.46
C ARG A 234 5.42 8.92 -8.33
N SER A 235 4.28 8.80 -7.69
CA SER A 235 2.98 9.01 -8.33
C SER A 235 2.50 10.42 -8.08
N PHE A 236 2.05 11.07 -9.14
CA PHE A 236 1.49 12.42 -9.10
C PHE A 236 0.04 12.38 -9.53
N SER A 237 -0.86 12.81 -8.66
CA SER A 237 -2.27 13.02 -8.99
C SER A 237 -2.41 14.37 -9.68
N VAL A 238 -2.63 14.36 -10.99
CA VAL A 238 -2.68 15.57 -11.82
C VAL A 238 -4.11 15.85 -12.23
N SER A 239 -4.63 17.01 -11.87
CA SER A 239 -6.01 17.41 -12.18
C SER A 239 -6.11 18.91 -12.45
N GLY A 240 -7.31 19.41 -12.79
CA GLY A 240 -7.57 20.81 -13.07
C GLY A 240 -7.33 21.18 -14.53
N ARG A 241 -6.79 22.38 -14.78
CA ARG A 241 -6.59 22.92 -16.14
C ARG A 241 -5.33 22.38 -16.82
N VAL A 242 -5.30 21.08 -17.05
CA VAL A 242 -4.20 20.35 -17.69
C VAL A 242 -4.70 19.57 -18.91
N LYS A 243 -3.83 19.33 -19.89
CA LYS A 243 -4.20 18.61 -21.12
C LYS A 243 -4.44 17.11 -20.88
N LYS A 244 -3.72 16.52 -19.93
CA LYS A 244 -3.75 15.07 -19.64
C LYS A 244 -3.91 14.86 -18.14
N PRO A 245 -5.10 14.97 -17.56
CA PRO A 245 -5.31 14.65 -16.15
C PRO A 245 -5.05 13.16 -15.87
N GLY A 246 -4.87 12.80 -14.61
CA GLY A 246 -4.68 11.41 -14.19
C GLY A 246 -3.48 11.20 -13.29
N VAL A 247 -3.26 9.95 -12.88
CA VAL A 247 -2.08 9.58 -12.11
C VAL A 247 -0.89 9.42 -13.06
N LYS A 248 0.18 10.17 -12.78
CA LYS A 248 1.43 10.11 -13.53
C LYS A 248 2.48 9.41 -12.68
N LEU A 249 2.99 8.29 -13.20
CA LEU A 249 4.12 7.60 -12.59
C LEU A 249 5.41 8.15 -13.20
N ALA A 250 6.22 8.81 -12.39
CA ALA A 250 7.45 9.45 -12.85
C ALA A 250 8.65 9.09 -11.95
N PRO A 251 9.89 9.24 -12.44
CA PRO A 251 11.09 9.06 -11.63
C PRO A 251 11.08 9.96 -10.38
N ALA A 252 11.43 9.42 -9.22
CA ALA A 252 11.67 10.25 -8.05
C ALA A 252 12.78 11.27 -8.35
N GLY A 253 12.57 12.53 -7.94
CA GLY A 253 13.50 13.62 -8.26
C GLY A 253 13.21 14.36 -9.58
N ILE A 254 12.12 14.01 -10.27
CA ILE A 254 11.64 14.81 -11.41
C ILE A 254 11.31 16.25 -10.97
N SER A 255 11.62 17.23 -11.79
CA SER A 255 11.19 18.60 -11.57
C SER A 255 9.74 18.82 -12.05
N ILE A 256 9.10 19.89 -11.59
CA ILE A 256 7.74 20.25 -12.06
C ILE A 256 7.76 20.53 -13.56
N GLN A 257 8.81 21.22 -14.08
CA GLN A 257 8.92 21.50 -15.50
C GLN A 257 9.01 20.20 -16.34
N GLU A 258 9.85 19.26 -15.93
CA GLU A 258 9.95 17.96 -16.60
C GLU A 258 8.62 17.19 -16.53
N LEU A 259 7.91 17.25 -15.39
CA LEU A 259 6.60 16.60 -15.25
C LEU A 259 5.57 17.20 -16.23
N ILE A 260 5.61 18.51 -16.46
CA ILE A 260 4.75 19.19 -17.44
C ILE A 260 5.12 18.80 -18.87
N ASP A 261 6.40 18.71 -19.19
CA ASP A 261 6.89 18.50 -20.54
C ASP A 261 6.80 17.03 -20.98
N GLU A 262 7.00 16.09 -20.06
CA GLU A 262 7.10 14.64 -20.36
C GLU A 262 5.79 13.89 -20.17
N TYR A 263 4.84 14.37 -19.32
CA TYR A 263 3.62 13.66 -18.90
C TYR A 263 2.34 14.43 -19.15
#